data_6149dc2ab3b947c7426ebe7e8ad40cbf
#
_entry.id   6149dc2ab3b947c7426ebe7e8ad40cbf
#
_cell.length_a   1.000
_cell.length_b   1.000
_cell.length_c   1.000
_cell.angle_alpha   90.00
_cell.angle_beta   90.00
_cell.angle_gamma   90.00
#
_symmetry.space_group_name_H-M   'P 1'
#
loop_
_entity.id
_entity.type
_entity.pdbx_description
1 polymer ?
#
loop_
_entity_poly.entity_id
_entity_poly.type
_entity_poly.pdbx_seq_one_letter_code
_entity_poly.pdbx_strand_id
1 'polypeptide(L)'
;EIVNLFQAMNDIEVYLGALGFHDFALARGLSVCLPEILPAPREGSSSPRQIDGLFNPLLFADRGTPKPCDIASKRHDAIVIVTGPNSGGKTRLLQALAVTQLLAQNGLFVPARCAKLAWTQGLFVSLSHELSAGQREGRLGTELLRIRSLFDELRPGDIVLFDELCSGTNPS
;
A
#
# COMPACT_ATOMS: atom_id res chain seq x y z
N GLU A 1 1.76 -24.23 27.41
CA GLU A 1 1.69 -25.19 26.26
C GLU A 1 0.50 -24.92 25.35
N ILE A 2 -0.75 -24.78 25.88
CA ILE A 2 -1.97 -24.52 25.08
C ILE A 2 -1.85 -23.20 24.29
N VAL A 3 -1.33 -22.14 24.91
CA VAL A 3 -1.14 -20.83 24.24
C VAL A 3 -0.20 -20.94 23.02
N ASN A 4 0.88 -21.70 23.15
CA ASN A 4 1.81 -21.90 22.04
C ASN A 4 1.17 -22.68 20.89
N LEU A 5 0.27 -23.61 21.19
CA LEU A 5 -0.48 -24.34 20.18
C LEU A 5 -1.44 -23.42 19.40
N PHE A 6 -2.18 -22.55 20.10
CA PHE A 6 -3.04 -21.57 19.45
C PHE A 6 -2.25 -20.60 18.57
N GLN A 7 -1.06 -20.15 19.04
CA GLN A 7 -0.21 -19.29 18.25
C GLN A 7 0.28 -19.99 16.99
N ALA A 8 0.74 -21.22 17.09
CA ALA A 8 1.16 -22.03 15.94
C ALA A 8 -0.01 -22.24 14.94
N MET A 9 -1.23 -22.45 15.43
CA MET A 9 -2.41 -22.56 14.54
C MET A 9 -2.68 -21.26 13.80
N ASN A 10 -2.61 -20.10 14.48
CA ASN A 10 -2.80 -18.80 13.82
C ASN A 10 -1.71 -18.54 12.77
N ASP A 11 -0.45 -18.88 13.08
CA ASP A 11 0.65 -18.74 12.13
C ASP A 11 0.42 -19.60 10.88
N ILE A 12 -0.05 -20.84 11.06
CA ILE A 12 -0.41 -21.73 9.94
C ILE A 12 -1.54 -21.14 9.10
N GLU A 13 -2.59 -20.57 9.71
CA GLU A 13 -3.70 -19.93 8.98
C GLU A 13 -3.21 -18.78 8.09
N VAL A 14 -2.27 -17.95 8.57
CA VAL A 14 -1.67 -16.88 7.76
C VAL A 14 -0.97 -17.44 6.52
N TYR A 15 -0.17 -18.50 6.69
CA TYR A 15 0.52 -19.13 5.54
C TYR A 15 -0.44 -19.82 4.59
N LEU A 16 -1.48 -20.48 5.09
CA LEU A 16 -2.53 -21.07 4.25
C LEU A 16 -3.28 -19.99 3.47
N GLY A 17 -3.57 -18.84 4.11
CA GLY A 17 -4.14 -17.68 3.44
C GLY A 17 -3.24 -17.12 2.33
N ALA A 18 -1.92 -17.07 2.57
CA ALA A 18 -0.95 -16.63 1.57
C ALA A 18 -0.87 -17.60 0.37
N LEU A 19 -0.89 -18.90 0.61
CA LEU A 19 -0.95 -19.92 -0.45
C LEU A 19 -2.26 -19.85 -1.22
N GLY A 20 -3.39 -19.68 -0.51
CA GLY A 20 -4.70 -19.49 -1.14
C GLY A 20 -4.74 -18.23 -2.02
N PHE A 21 -4.14 -17.13 -1.59
CA PHE A 21 -3.98 -15.92 -2.40
C PHE A 21 -3.14 -16.18 -3.66
N HIS A 22 -2.01 -16.89 -3.51
CA HIS A 22 -1.15 -17.28 -4.62
C HIS A 22 -1.93 -18.06 -5.68
N ASP A 23 -2.57 -19.15 -5.30
CA ASP A 23 -3.29 -20.03 -6.22
C ASP A 23 -4.48 -19.32 -6.87
N PHE A 24 -5.18 -18.48 -6.09
CA PHE A 24 -6.30 -17.69 -6.58
C PHE A 24 -5.89 -16.65 -7.63
N ALA A 25 -4.73 -15.99 -7.46
CA ALA A 25 -4.20 -15.03 -8.42
C ALA A 25 -3.73 -15.75 -9.70
N LEU A 26 -3.00 -16.85 -9.57
CA LEU A 26 -2.54 -17.64 -10.72
C LEU A 26 -3.70 -18.17 -11.57
N ALA A 27 -4.77 -18.64 -10.94
CA ALA A 27 -5.97 -19.11 -11.64
C ALA A 27 -6.64 -18.00 -12.48
N ARG A 28 -6.32 -16.73 -12.22
CA ARG A 28 -6.79 -15.55 -12.97
C ARG A 28 -5.75 -14.97 -13.94
N GLY A 29 -4.65 -15.68 -14.16
CA GLY A 29 -3.57 -15.23 -15.04
C GLY A 29 -2.74 -14.07 -14.46
N LEU A 30 -2.82 -13.84 -13.16
CA LEU A 30 -2.04 -12.82 -12.45
C LEU A 30 -0.83 -13.47 -11.78
N SER A 31 0.29 -12.75 -11.77
CA SER A 31 1.52 -13.25 -11.16
C SER A 31 1.68 -12.69 -9.74
N VAL A 32 2.14 -13.54 -8.84
CA VAL A 32 2.57 -13.16 -7.49
C VAL A 32 3.99 -13.65 -7.27
N CYS A 33 4.74 -12.98 -6.38
CA CYS A 33 6.10 -13.37 -6.06
C CYS A 33 6.41 -13.16 -4.58
N LEU A 34 7.46 -13.78 -4.09
CA LEU A 34 8.12 -13.37 -2.85
C LEU A 34 9.02 -12.19 -3.18
N PRO A 35 8.91 -11.07 -2.45
CA PRO A 35 9.68 -9.87 -2.75
C PRO A 35 11.13 -9.97 -2.28
N GLU A 36 12.03 -9.25 -2.96
CA GLU A 36 13.35 -8.92 -2.44
C GLU A 36 13.23 -7.71 -1.51
N ILE A 37 13.52 -7.90 -0.23
CA ILE A 37 13.51 -6.82 0.76
C ILE A 37 14.93 -6.30 0.95
N LEU A 38 15.13 -5.03 0.59
CA LEU A 38 16.36 -4.31 0.86
C LEU A 38 16.38 -3.77 2.30
N PRO A 39 17.56 -3.60 2.91
CA PRO A 39 17.67 -2.94 4.20
C PRO A 39 17.00 -1.57 4.20
N ALA A 40 16.56 -1.11 5.38
CA ALA A 40 16.04 0.24 5.54
C ALA A 40 17.02 1.27 4.97
N PRO A 41 16.52 2.26 4.21
CA PRO A 41 17.38 3.29 3.63
C PRO A 41 18.10 4.07 4.73
N ARG A 42 19.39 4.28 4.56
CA ARG A 42 20.16 5.20 5.38
C ARG A 42 20.13 6.58 4.75
N GLU A 43 20.31 7.61 5.56
CA GLU A 43 20.43 8.98 5.08
C GLU A 43 21.48 9.08 3.96
N GLY A 44 21.08 9.64 2.82
CA GLY A 44 21.93 9.74 1.62
C GLY A 44 22.08 8.45 0.78
N SER A 45 21.46 7.33 1.19
CA SER A 45 21.46 6.10 0.38
C SER A 45 20.32 6.11 -0.64
N SER A 46 20.59 5.63 -1.86
CA SER A 46 19.53 5.40 -2.84
C SER A 46 19.11 3.93 -2.80
N SER A 47 17.95 3.65 -2.24
CA SER A 47 17.35 2.32 -2.36
C SER A 47 16.27 2.38 -3.44
N PRO A 48 16.44 1.68 -4.56
CA PRO A 48 15.43 1.70 -5.60
C PRO A 48 14.19 0.93 -5.15
N ARG A 49 13.03 1.37 -5.61
CA ARG A 49 11.80 0.58 -5.58
C ARG A 49 11.48 0.14 -6.98
N GLN A 50 11.26 -1.15 -7.16
CA GLN A 50 10.81 -1.71 -8.42
C GLN A 50 9.73 -2.74 -8.14
N ILE A 51 8.59 -2.58 -8.80
CA ILE A 51 7.47 -3.52 -8.72
C ILE A 51 6.95 -3.69 -10.13
N ASP A 52 7.14 -4.86 -10.70
CA ASP A 52 6.70 -5.18 -12.04
C ASP A 52 5.40 -6.00 -11.99
N GLY A 53 4.40 -5.57 -12.75
CA GLY A 53 3.11 -6.23 -12.80
C GLY A 53 2.30 -6.08 -11.50
N LEU A 54 2.45 -4.96 -10.77
CA LEU A 54 1.66 -4.64 -9.58
C LEU A 54 0.17 -4.63 -9.89
N PHE A 55 -0.63 -5.32 -9.10
CA PHE A 55 -2.09 -5.23 -9.16
C PHE A 55 -2.71 -5.05 -7.77
N ASN A 56 -3.95 -4.57 -7.73
CA ASN A 56 -4.67 -4.40 -6.47
C ASN A 56 -5.49 -5.66 -6.14
N PRO A 57 -5.11 -6.46 -5.13
CA PRO A 57 -5.82 -7.69 -4.77
C PRO A 57 -7.20 -7.41 -4.16
N LEU A 58 -7.44 -6.21 -3.61
CA LEU A 58 -8.73 -5.86 -3.04
C LEU A 58 -9.86 -5.83 -4.09
N LEU A 59 -9.51 -5.68 -5.39
CA LEU A 59 -10.48 -5.75 -6.47
C LEU A 59 -11.09 -7.15 -6.66
N PHE A 60 -10.49 -8.19 -6.08
CA PHE A 60 -11.09 -9.52 -6.11
C PHE A 60 -12.41 -9.60 -5.34
N ALA A 61 -12.54 -8.82 -4.27
CA ALA A 61 -13.79 -8.73 -3.51
C ALA A 61 -14.93 -8.13 -4.34
N ASP A 62 -14.61 -7.19 -5.23
CA ASP A 62 -15.57 -6.50 -6.11
C ASP A 62 -15.82 -7.28 -7.43
N ARG A 63 -15.34 -8.53 -7.53
CA ARG A 63 -15.37 -9.34 -8.77
C ARG A 63 -14.72 -8.65 -9.97
N GLY A 64 -13.90 -7.63 -9.72
CA GLY A 64 -13.13 -6.93 -10.73
C GLY A 64 -11.92 -7.75 -11.19
N THR A 65 -11.48 -7.52 -12.42
CA THR A 65 -10.20 -8.05 -12.91
C THR A 65 -9.16 -6.94 -12.81
N PRO A 66 -8.19 -7.05 -11.88
CA PRO A 66 -7.13 -6.05 -11.78
C PRO A 66 -6.31 -6.00 -13.07
N LYS A 67 -5.93 -4.79 -13.48
CA LYS A 67 -4.96 -4.60 -14.57
C LYS A 67 -3.59 -4.34 -13.95
N PRO A 68 -2.59 -5.19 -14.22
CA PRO A 68 -1.23 -4.99 -13.72
C PRO A 68 -0.59 -3.72 -14.30
N CYS A 69 0.26 -3.07 -13.51
CA CYS A 69 1.09 -1.95 -13.95
C CYS A 69 2.49 -2.06 -13.33
N ASP A 70 3.47 -1.38 -13.94
CA ASP A 70 4.84 -1.38 -13.45
C ASP A 70 5.11 -0.05 -12.72
N ILE A 71 5.79 -0.15 -11.58
CA ILE A 71 6.19 1.00 -10.77
C ILE A 71 7.68 0.92 -10.53
N ALA A 72 8.39 1.99 -10.87
CA ALA A 72 9.82 2.09 -10.61
C ALA A 72 10.17 3.48 -10.06
N SER A 73 10.97 3.51 -9.01
CA SER A 73 11.62 4.71 -8.49
C SER A 73 13.09 4.40 -8.24
N LYS A 74 13.97 5.30 -8.72
CA LYS A 74 15.41 5.16 -8.51
C LYS A 74 15.85 5.46 -7.07
N ARG A 75 15.01 6.16 -6.33
CA ARG A 75 15.30 6.65 -4.97
C ARG A 75 14.14 6.35 -4.05
N HIS A 76 14.45 5.97 -2.84
CA HIS A 76 13.44 5.74 -1.80
C HIS A 76 12.80 7.05 -1.30
N ASP A 77 13.60 8.11 -1.18
CA ASP A 77 13.22 9.45 -0.72
C ASP A 77 12.56 10.31 -1.82
N ALA A 78 12.02 9.69 -2.86
CA ALA A 78 11.35 10.39 -3.95
C ALA A 78 9.91 10.74 -3.56
N ILE A 79 9.49 11.96 -3.91
CA ILE A 79 8.09 12.35 -3.94
C ILE A 79 7.53 11.95 -5.30
N VAL A 80 6.50 11.13 -5.30
CA VAL A 80 5.82 10.67 -6.52
C VAL A 80 4.40 11.24 -6.55
N ILE A 81 4.09 12.01 -7.58
CA ILE A 81 2.76 12.58 -7.79
C ILE A 81 2.05 11.80 -8.89
N VAL A 82 0.91 11.19 -8.53
CA VAL A 82 0.07 10.45 -9.47
C VAL A 82 -1.09 11.33 -9.92
N THR A 83 -1.15 11.63 -11.20
CA THR A 83 -2.21 12.44 -11.80
C THR A 83 -3.06 11.62 -12.78
N GLY A 84 -4.28 12.03 -13.00
CA GLY A 84 -5.20 11.37 -13.93
C GLY A 84 -6.67 11.63 -13.61
N PRO A 85 -7.60 11.16 -14.44
CA PRO A 85 -9.03 11.34 -14.22
C PRO A 85 -9.53 10.68 -12.93
N ASN A 86 -10.66 11.15 -12.37
CA ASN A 86 -11.17 10.66 -11.09
C ASN A 86 -11.49 9.16 -11.08
N SER A 87 -11.86 8.57 -12.19
CA SER A 87 -12.07 7.11 -12.31
C SER A 87 -10.85 6.34 -12.79
N GLY A 88 -9.67 6.99 -12.87
CA GLY A 88 -8.44 6.43 -13.44
C GLY A 88 -7.71 5.41 -12.56
N GLY A 89 -8.22 5.07 -11.37
CA GLY A 89 -7.62 4.06 -10.49
C GLY A 89 -6.51 4.56 -9.58
N LYS A 90 -6.36 5.89 -9.39
CA LYS A 90 -5.33 6.48 -8.49
C LYS A 90 -5.37 5.89 -7.08
N THR A 91 -6.54 5.93 -6.44
CA THR A 91 -6.76 5.33 -5.10
C THR A 91 -6.45 3.83 -5.08
N ARG A 92 -6.85 3.11 -6.14
CA ARG A 92 -6.58 1.66 -6.26
C ARG A 92 -5.09 1.36 -6.38
N LEU A 93 -4.32 2.24 -7.02
CA LEU A 93 -2.86 2.14 -7.08
C LEU A 93 -2.23 2.34 -5.69
N LEU A 94 -2.66 3.36 -4.95
CA LEU A 94 -2.17 3.61 -3.58
C LEU A 94 -2.50 2.44 -2.65
N GLN A 95 -3.70 1.87 -2.75
CA GLN A 95 -4.08 0.64 -2.04
C GLN A 95 -3.17 -0.53 -2.38
N ALA A 96 -2.89 -0.75 -3.67
CA ALA A 96 -2.00 -1.80 -4.12
C ALA A 96 -0.59 -1.66 -3.54
N LEU A 97 -0.05 -0.43 -3.54
CA LEU A 97 1.27 -0.13 -2.95
C LEU A 97 1.29 -0.40 -1.45
N ALA A 98 0.26 0.03 -0.71
CA ALA A 98 0.15 -0.19 0.73
C ALA A 98 0.11 -1.70 1.06
N VAL A 99 -0.77 -2.44 0.40
CA VAL A 99 -0.91 -3.89 0.61
C VAL A 99 0.38 -4.62 0.25
N THR A 100 1.02 -4.24 -0.87
CA THR A 100 2.29 -4.84 -1.29
C THR A 100 3.39 -4.63 -0.25
N GLN A 101 3.52 -3.42 0.31
CA GLN A 101 4.52 -3.14 1.34
C GLN A 101 4.25 -3.95 2.62
N LEU A 102 2.99 -4.04 3.05
CA LEU A 102 2.59 -4.81 4.23
C LEU A 102 2.88 -6.30 4.05
N LEU A 103 2.48 -6.90 2.93
CA LEU A 103 2.71 -8.31 2.65
C LEU A 103 4.21 -8.62 2.55
N ALA A 104 4.96 -7.73 1.87
CA ALA A 104 6.39 -7.86 1.69
C ALA A 104 7.14 -7.94 3.03
N GLN A 105 6.86 -7.03 3.95
CA GLN A 105 7.53 -6.97 5.25
C GLN A 105 7.16 -8.13 6.19
N ASN A 106 6.04 -8.80 5.91
CA ASN A 106 5.64 -10.02 6.62
C ASN A 106 6.13 -11.31 5.93
N GLY A 107 6.96 -11.21 4.88
CA GLY A 107 7.51 -12.37 4.19
C GLY A 107 6.47 -13.16 3.37
N LEU A 108 5.37 -12.52 3.01
CA LEU A 108 4.27 -13.13 2.27
C LEU A 108 4.37 -12.84 0.77
N PHE A 109 3.63 -13.59 -0.04
CA PHE A 109 3.50 -13.31 -1.47
C PHE A 109 2.89 -11.92 -1.70
N VAL A 110 3.49 -11.17 -2.63
CA VAL A 110 2.99 -9.85 -3.03
C VAL A 110 2.29 -9.90 -4.38
N PRO A 111 1.31 -9.02 -4.62
CA PRO A 111 0.54 -8.97 -5.87
C PRO A 111 1.36 -8.33 -7.01
N ALA A 112 2.42 -8.98 -7.41
CA ALA A 112 3.32 -8.52 -8.47
C ALA A 112 4.09 -9.70 -9.08
N ARG A 113 4.53 -9.55 -10.33
CA ARG A 113 5.40 -10.51 -11.01
C ARG A 113 6.81 -10.52 -10.40
N CYS A 114 7.31 -9.34 -10.05
CA CYS A 114 8.59 -9.14 -9.38
C CYS A 114 8.50 -7.91 -8.49
N ALA A 115 9.08 -7.96 -7.29
CA ALA A 115 9.10 -6.83 -6.38
C ALA A 115 10.43 -6.72 -5.65
N LYS A 116 11.00 -5.51 -5.67
CA LYS A 116 12.17 -5.11 -4.93
C LYS A 116 11.85 -3.85 -4.15
N LEU A 117 11.83 -3.97 -2.83
CA LEU A 117 11.32 -2.95 -1.91
C LEU A 117 12.31 -2.74 -0.77
N ALA A 118 12.41 -1.51 -0.27
CA ALA A 118 13.13 -1.25 0.97
C ALA A 118 12.24 -1.54 2.18
N TRP A 119 12.87 -2.01 3.25
CA TRP A 119 12.22 -2.09 4.55
C TRP A 119 11.83 -0.68 5.03
N THR A 120 10.62 -0.53 5.57
CA THR A 120 10.18 0.73 6.20
C THR A 120 9.76 0.48 7.65
N GLN A 121 10.01 1.44 8.54
CA GLN A 121 9.54 1.38 9.92
C GLN A 121 8.09 1.83 10.05
N GLY A 122 7.69 2.84 9.27
CA GLY A 122 6.33 3.37 9.22
C GLY A 122 5.74 3.30 7.83
N LEU A 123 4.46 2.94 7.77
CA LEU A 123 3.62 3.03 6.57
C LEU A 123 2.36 3.82 6.93
N PHE A 124 2.28 5.04 6.46
CA PHE A 124 1.16 5.94 6.69
C PHE A 124 0.29 6.01 5.45
N VAL A 125 -0.98 5.68 5.61
CA VAL A 125 -1.94 5.61 4.50
C VAL A 125 -3.15 6.47 4.83
N SER A 126 -3.38 7.50 4.02
CA SER A 126 -4.55 8.35 4.10
C SER A 126 -5.25 8.33 2.74
N LEU A 127 -6.25 7.47 2.62
CA LEU A 127 -7.10 7.39 1.43
C LEU A 127 -8.39 8.12 1.70
N SER A 128 -8.84 8.93 0.74
CA SER A 128 -10.12 9.61 0.83
C SER A 128 -11.25 8.58 0.85
N HIS A 129 -12.08 8.62 1.88
CA HIS A 129 -13.35 7.91 1.90
C HIS A 129 -14.43 8.89 1.43
N GLU A 130 -15.31 8.46 0.55
CA GLU A 130 -16.59 9.10 0.30
C GLU A 130 -17.41 9.05 1.60
N LEU A 131 -17.25 10.06 2.45
CA LEU A 131 -18.07 10.23 3.63
C LEU A 131 -19.28 11.09 3.26
N SER A 132 -20.44 10.67 3.80
CA SER A 132 -21.77 11.28 3.67
C SER A 132 -21.76 12.81 3.62
N ALA A 133 -22.60 13.38 2.78
CA ALA A 133 -22.73 14.80 2.44
C ALA A 133 -23.04 15.79 3.60
N GLY A 134 -23.05 15.34 4.86
CA GLY A 134 -23.53 16.12 6.00
C GLY A 134 -22.49 16.88 6.83
N GLN A 135 -21.18 16.70 6.60
CA GLN A 135 -20.16 17.31 7.46
C GLN A 135 -19.11 18.10 6.66
N ARG A 136 -19.51 19.13 5.97
CA ARG A 136 -18.59 19.95 5.13
C ARG A 136 -17.84 21.05 5.90
N GLU A 137 -18.42 21.59 6.98
CA GLU A 137 -17.81 22.66 7.77
C GLU A 137 -16.85 22.09 8.81
N GLY A 138 -15.60 22.55 8.81
CA GLY A 138 -14.51 22.10 9.72
C GLY A 138 -13.62 20.97 9.17
N ARG A 139 -13.95 20.37 8.03
CA ARG A 139 -13.23 19.20 7.47
C ARG A 139 -11.79 19.51 7.10
N LEU A 140 -11.55 20.64 6.44
CA LEU A 140 -10.19 21.07 6.06
C LEU A 140 -9.30 21.27 7.31
N GLY A 141 -9.82 21.90 8.35
CA GLY A 141 -9.07 22.09 9.61
C GLY A 141 -8.69 20.77 10.25
N THR A 142 -9.62 19.82 10.31
CA THR A 142 -9.35 18.47 10.86
C THR A 142 -8.33 17.70 10.01
N GLU A 143 -8.45 17.80 8.69
CA GLU A 143 -7.49 17.17 7.76
C GLU A 143 -6.08 17.75 7.91
N LEU A 144 -5.96 19.08 7.98
CA LEU A 144 -4.68 19.75 8.20
C LEU A 144 -4.05 19.41 9.56
N LEU A 145 -4.85 19.31 10.63
CA LEU A 145 -4.34 18.88 11.94
C LEU A 145 -3.85 17.44 11.89
N ARG A 146 -4.56 16.54 11.20
CA ARG A 146 -4.14 15.16 11.01
C ARG A 146 -2.84 15.05 10.20
N ILE A 147 -2.72 15.84 9.13
CA ILE A 147 -1.50 15.91 8.34
C ILE A 147 -0.35 16.42 9.18
N ARG A 148 -0.56 17.46 9.98
CA ARG A 148 0.46 18.01 10.88
C ARG A 148 0.93 16.96 11.88
N SER A 149 0.01 16.28 12.57
CA SER A 149 0.40 15.24 13.54
C SER A 149 1.17 14.09 12.89
N LEU A 150 0.84 13.75 11.64
CA LEU A 150 1.58 12.78 10.88
C LEU A 150 3.05 13.22 10.67
N PHE A 151 3.28 14.49 10.29
CA PHE A 151 4.64 14.99 10.09
C PHE A 151 5.48 14.99 11.37
N ASP A 152 4.84 15.14 12.54
CA ASP A 152 5.51 15.06 13.84
C ASP A 152 5.95 13.61 14.18
N GLU A 153 5.34 12.59 13.56
CA GLU A 153 5.62 11.18 13.80
C GLU A 153 6.57 10.55 12.74
N LEU A 154 6.69 11.17 11.55
CA LEU A 154 7.48 10.64 10.44
C LEU A 154 8.97 10.53 10.78
N ARG A 155 9.55 9.42 10.35
CA ARG A 155 10.98 9.14 10.45
C ARG A 155 11.59 8.95 9.05
N PRO A 156 12.88 9.20 8.89
CA PRO A 156 13.57 8.89 7.63
C PRO A 156 13.37 7.43 7.23
N GLY A 157 12.93 7.22 5.99
CA GLY A 157 12.65 5.88 5.46
C GLY A 157 11.20 5.43 5.57
N ASP A 158 10.33 6.22 6.21
CA ASP A 158 8.90 5.93 6.23
C ASP A 158 8.25 6.17 4.87
N ILE A 159 7.16 5.44 4.63
CA ILE A 159 6.34 5.58 3.42
C ILE A 159 5.04 6.27 3.78
N VAL A 160 4.70 7.30 3.00
CA VAL A 160 3.45 8.02 3.13
C VAL A 160 2.67 7.95 1.82
N LEU A 161 1.43 7.51 1.90
CA LEU A 161 0.51 7.42 0.77
C LEU A 161 -0.70 8.31 1.05
N PHE A 162 -0.83 9.39 0.28
CA PHE A 162 -1.95 10.31 0.35
C PHE A 162 -2.81 10.24 -0.90
N ASP A 163 -4.10 10.21 -0.73
CA ASP A 163 -5.09 10.38 -1.80
C ASP A 163 -5.84 11.69 -1.56
N GLU A 164 -5.85 12.57 -2.58
CA GLU A 164 -6.61 13.82 -2.62
C GLU A 164 -6.43 14.73 -1.39
N LEU A 165 -5.21 15.23 -1.17
CA LEU A 165 -4.97 16.23 -0.13
C LEU A 165 -5.88 17.45 -0.32
N CYS A 166 -6.56 17.87 0.76
CA CYS A 166 -7.41 19.05 0.79
C CYS A 166 -8.62 19.00 -0.16
N SER A 167 -9.18 17.82 -0.42
CA SER A 167 -10.34 17.65 -1.31
C SER A 167 -11.63 18.34 -0.83
N GLY A 168 -11.66 18.83 0.40
CA GLY A 168 -12.78 19.56 0.99
C GLY A 168 -12.98 21.00 0.50
N THR A 169 -12.04 21.54 -0.30
CA THR A 169 -12.14 22.88 -0.87
C THR A 169 -12.70 22.83 -2.29
N ASN A 170 -14.01 22.72 -2.46
CA ASN A 170 -14.63 23.09 -3.73
C ASN A 170 -14.75 24.61 -3.73
N PRO A 171 -14.15 25.36 -4.65
CA PRO A 171 -14.53 26.75 -4.87
C PRO A 171 -15.95 26.74 -5.41
N SER A 172 -16.87 27.29 -4.63
CA SER A 172 -18.23 27.65 -5.08
C SER A 172 -18.16 28.73 -6.12
#